data_d6d3a0ef443331b69617562dec3a5041
#
_entry.id   d6d3a0ef443331b69617562dec3a5041
#
_cell.length_a   1.000
_cell.length_b   1.000
_cell.length_c   1.000
_cell.angle_alpha   90.00
_cell.angle_beta   90.00
_cell.angle_gamma   90.00
#
_symmetry.space_group_name_H-M   'P 1'
#
loop_
_entity.id
_entity.type
_entity.pdbx_description
1 polymer ?
#
loop_
_entity_poly.entity_id
_entity_poly.type
_entity_poly.pdbx_seq_one_letter_code
_entity_poly.pdbx_strand_id
1 'polypeptide(L)'
;EMLRSLVGSEMCIRDRFLFVFLIAAVCLGLIGKLFALGIKYVKLAYSKIFKNYLLAAAVGAAIVSLLIFALGLNDFEGLSTWMQDTAFKGDAKWYDMPAKYLLTVLTLGAGFQGGEVTPMFDMGASFGSWFGGICGFDPTFFAAIGFVCVFAAAINTPITAIVLGIEVFGASAAPYFVLAVLISFIVSGNTTIYPSQKFLTDKKLFGFKKK
;
A
#
# COMPACT_ATOMS: atom_id res chain seq x y z
N GLU A 1 22.90 -31.79 -23.82
CA GLU A 1 22.81 -31.61 -22.36
C GLU A 1 22.91 -30.11 -21.97
N MET A 2 23.81 -29.34 -22.58
CA MET A 2 23.97 -27.88 -22.32
C MET A 2 22.71 -27.06 -22.62
N LEU A 3 21.98 -27.33 -23.68
CA LEU A 3 20.70 -26.69 -24.01
C LEU A 3 19.59 -27.03 -23.00
N ARG A 4 19.57 -28.24 -22.46
CA ARG A 4 18.61 -28.68 -21.44
C ARG A 4 18.85 -27.99 -20.10
N SER A 5 20.12 -27.73 -19.73
CA SER A 5 20.48 -27.04 -18.50
C SER A 5 20.14 -25.54 -18.59
N LEU A 6 20.33 -24.90 -19.77
CA LEU A 6 19.97 -23.48 -19.99
C LEU A 6 18.45 -23.28 -19.96
N VAL A 7 17.70 -24.15 -20.64
CA VAL A 7 16.23 -24.10 -20.63
C VAL A 7 15.66 -24.34 -19.23
N GLY A 8 16.29 -25.25 -18.46
CA GLY A 8 15.88 -25.49 -17.07
C GLY A 8 16.15 -24.31 -16.15
N SER A 9 17.27 -23.60 -16.33
CA SER A 9 17.60 -22.42 -15.51
C SER A 9 16.69 -21.22 -15.80
N GLU A 10 16.39 -20.94 -17.08
CA GLU A 10 15.48 -19.86 -17.44
C GLU A 10 14.04 -20.14 -17.00
N MET A 11 13.60 -21.38 -17.07
CA MET A 11 12.27 -21.78 -16.61
C MET A 11 12.17 -21.64 -15.07
N CYS A 12 13.20 -22.04 -14.33
CA CYS A 12 13.26 -21.92 -12.88
C CYS A 12 13.29 -20.45 -12.42
N ILE A 13 14.01 -19.59 -13.12
CA ILE A 13 14.04 -18.13 -12.84
C ILE A 13 12.66 -17.51 -13.09
N ARG A 14 12.00 -17.87 -14.16
CA ARG A 14 10.66 -17.37 -14.51
C ARG A 14 9.61 -17.81 -13.50
N ASP A 15 9.66 -19.07 -13.06
CA ASP A 15 8.74 -19.60 -12.06
C ASP A 15 8.96 -18.97 -10.70
N ARG A 16 10.22 -18.75 -10.28
CA ARG A 16 10.56 -18.02 -9.05
C ARG A 16 10.07 -16.58 -9.10
N PHE A 17 10.26 -15.89 -10.21
CA PHE A 17 9.76 -14.53 -10.40
C PHE A 17 8.23 -14.47 -10.24
N LEU A 18 7.50 -15.36 -10.92
CA LEU A 18 6.04 -15.41 -10.87
C LEU A 18 5.55 -15.65 -9.43
N PHE A 19 6.18 -16.59 -8.73
CA PHE A 19 5.83 -16.90 -7.34
C PHE A 19 6.03 -15.70 -6.41
N VAL A 20 7.20 -15.05 -6.49
CA VAL A 20 7.51 -13.84 -5.70
C VAL A 20 6.57 -12.69 -6.04
N PHE A 21 6.27 -12.51 -7.33
CA PHE A 21 5.32 -11.49 -7.80
C PHE A 21 3.91 -11.72 -7.24
N LEU A 22 3.42 -12.95 -7.23
CA LEU A 22 2.11 -13.28 -6.65
C LEU A 22 2.07 -13.02 -5.15
N ILE A 23 3.11 -13.39 -4.41
CA ILE A 23 3.22 -13.10 -2.97
C ILE A 23 3.24 -11.59 -2.73
N ALA A 24 4.03 -10.84 -3.51
CA ALA A 24 4.07 -9.39 -3.42
C ALA A 24 2.67 -8.76 -3.61
N ALA A 25 1.94 -9.19 -4.64
CA ALA A 25 0.58 -8.69 -4.91
C ALA A 25 -0.40 -8.97 -3.75
N VAL A 26 -0.30 -10.15 -3.12
CA VAL A 26 -1.09 -10.50 -1.94
C VAL A 26 -0.71 -9.61 -0.74
N CYS A 27 0.58 -9.45 -0.45
CA CYS A 27 1.05 -8.60 0.65
C CYS A 27 0.62 -7.15 0.45
N LEU A 28 0.76 -6.61 -0.76
CA LEU A 28 0.34 -5.25 -1.11
C LEU A 28 -1.18 -5.06 -0.95
N GLY A 29 -1.97 -6.06 -1.32
CA GLY A 29 -3.41 -6.09 -1.08
C GLY A 29 -3.76 -6.05 0.42
N LEU A 30 -3.02 -6.79 1.25
CA LEU A 30 -3.18 -6.78 2.71
C LEU A 30 -2.76 -5.42 3.32
N ILE A 31 -1.70 -4.80 2.82
CA ILE A 31 -1.26 -3.46 3.26
C ILE A 31 -2.36 -2.42 2.97
N GLY A 32 -2.92 -2.40 1.76
CA GLY A 32 -4.02 -1.50 1.42
C GLY A 32 -5.26 -1.72 2.30
N LYS A 33 -5.61 -2.99 2.56
CA LYS A 33 -6.67 -3.35 3.49
C LYS A 33 -6.38 -2.88 4.91
N LEU A 34 -5.17 -3.10 5.41
CA LEU A 34 -4.73 -2.69 6.73
C LEU A 34 -4.81 -1.17 6.88
N PHE A 35 -4.42 -0.43 5.84
CA PHE A 35 -4.52 1.02 5.81
C PHE A 35 -5.96 1.52 5.93
N ALA A 36 -6.88 0.97 5.13
CA ALA A 36 -8.29 1.32 5.19
C ALA A 36 -8.92 1.00 6.56
N LEU A 37 -8.59 -0.17 7.12
CA LEU A 37 -9.06 -0.56 8.45
C LEU A 37 -8.42 0.30 9.55
N GLY A 38 -7.14 0.62 9.45
CA GLY A 38 -6.43 1.47 10.39
C GLY A 38 -7.10 2.83 10.55
N ILE A 39 -7.33 3.53 9.45
CA ILE A 39 -8.04 4.83 9.46
C ILE A 39 -9.42 4.69 10.10
N LYS A 40 -10.18 3.66 9.71
CA LYS A 40 -11.53 3.42 10.25
C LYS A 40 -11.53 3.19 11.75
N TYR A 41 -10.64 2.31 12.27
CA TYR A 41 -10.60 2.00 13.69
C TYR A 41 -10.06 3.16 14.53
N VAL A 42 -9.04 3.87 14.05
CA VAL A 42 -8.49 5.03 14.75
C VAL A 42 -9.54 6.15 14.82
N LYS A 43 -10.26 6.42 13.71
CA LYS A 43 -11.36 7.39 13.69
C LYS A 43 -12.47 7.01 14.67
N LEU A 44 -12.84 5.73 14.76
CA LEU A 44 -13.81 5.24 15.74
C LEU A 44 -13.31 5.37 17.18
N ALA A 45 -12.02 5.13 17.43
CA ALA A 45 -11.42 5.30 18.75
C ALA A 45 -11.48 6.76 19.21
N TYR A 46 -11.04 7.70 18.37
CA TYR A 46 -11.13 9.13 18.68
C TYR A 46 -12.58 9.60 18.91
N SER A 47 -13.54 9.16 18.08
CA SER A 47 -14.95 9.54 18.25
C SER A 47 -15.59 8.99 19.51
N LYS A 48 -15.11 7.85 20.03
CA LYS A 48 -15.60 7.27 21.31
C LYS A 48 -15.01 7.97 22.53
N ILE A 49 -13.73 8.36 22.45
CA ILE A 49 -13.00 8.97 23.56
C ILE A 49 -13.36 10.45 23.71
N PHE A 50 -13.42 11.16 22.60
CA PHE A 50 -13.63 12.59 22.56
C PHE A 50 -15.00 12.94 21.96
N LYS A 51 -15.88 13.55 22.76
CA LYS A 51 -17.18 14.08 22.28
C LYS A 51 -17.00 15.36 21.46
N ASN A 52 -15.93 16.11 21.73
CA ASN A 52 -15.62 17.36 21.03
C ASN A 52 -14.53 17.08 20.00
N TYR A 53 -14.85 17.35 18.75
CA TYR A 53 -13.98 17.09 17.61
C TYR A 53 -12.68 17.94 17.66
N LEU A 54 -12.75 19.17 18.21
CA LEU A 54 -11.57 20.03 18.38
C LEU A 54 -10.56 19.44 19.38
N LEU A 55 -11.08 18.85 20.47
CA LEU A 55 -10.23 18.15 21.44
C LEU A 55 -9.59 16.90 20.83
N ALA A 56 -10.35 16.15 20.03
CA ALA A 56 -9.81 14.99 19.31
C ALA A 56 -8.65 15.39 18.38
N ALA A 57 -8.83 16.46 17.61
CA ALA A 57 -7.80 16.99 16.75
C ALA A 57 -6.58 17.49 17.50
N ALA A 58 -6.77 18.28 18.58
CA ALA A 58 -5.67 18.81 19.38
C ALA A 58 -4.84 17.69 20.05
N VAL A 59 -5.50 16.68 20.62
CA VAL A 59 -4.82 15.51 21.23
C VAL A 59 -4.15 14.68 20.13
N GLY A 60 -4.80 14.49 18.98
CA GLY A 60 -4.20 13.79 17.84
C GLY A 60 -2.95 14.47 17.32
N ALA A 61 -2.97 15.81 17.18
CA ALA A 61 -1.79 16.59 16.82
C ALA A 61 -0.65 16.41 17.83
N ALA A 62 -0.95 16.50 19.13
CA ALA A 62 0.04 16.32 20.18
C ALA A 62 0.67 14.92 20.16
N ILE A 63 -0.13 13.86 19.95
CA ILE A 63 0.36 12.50 19.87
C ILE A 63 1.26 12.33 18.64
N VAL A 64 0.86 12.82 17.46
CA VAL A 64 1.65 12.72 16.22
C VAL A 64 2.96 13.49 16.36
N SER A 65 2.93 14.74 16.87
CA SER A 65 4.12 15.55 17.08
C SER A 65 5.09 14.90 18.09
N LEU A 66 4.56 14.32 19.18
CA LEU A 66 5.38 13.61 20.16
C LEU A 66 6.04 12.37 19.55
N LEU A 67 5.31 11.60 18.73
CA LEU A 67 5.86 10.43 18.02
C LEU A 67 6.96 10.81 17.04
N ILE A 68 6.74 11.87 16.26
CA ILE A 68 7.73 12.38 15.32
C ILE A 68 9.02 12.77 16.06
N PHE A 69 8.89 13.54 17.14
CA PHE A 69 10.02 13.97 17.93
C PHE A 69 10.74 12.80 18.63
N ALA A 70 9.98 11.88 19.24
CA ALA A 70 10.55 10.75 19.99
C ALA A 70 11.23 9.71 19.10
N LEU A 71 10.71 9.49 17.88
CA LEU A 71 11.23 8.48 16.95
C LEU A 71 12.11 9.08 15.84
N GLY A 72 12.27 10.41 15.81
CA GLY A 72 13.07 11.10 14.78
C GLY A 72 12.48 10.97 13.37
N LEU A 73 11.13 10.92 13.24
CA LEU A 73 10.43 10.68 11.98
C LEU A 73 10.11 11.98 11.21
N ASN A 74 10.95 13.02 11.35
CA ASN A 74 10.73 14.32 10.71
C ASN A 74 10.61 14.21 9.18
N ASP A 75 11.39 13.31 8.57
CA ASP A 75 11.40 13.13 7.11
C ASP A 75 10.08 12.53 6.57
N PHE A 76 9.28 11.90 7.42
CA PHE A 76 8.00 11.28 7.05
C PHE A 76 6.81 12.24 7.12
N GLU A 77 7.03 13.51 7.48
CA GLU A 77 6.00 14.53 7.50
C GLU A 77 5.56 14.95 6.10
N GLY A 78 4.31 15.39 6.00
CA GLY A 78 3.74 15.93 4.77
C GLY A 78 3.68 14.90 3.63
N LEU A 79 3.99 15.33 2.42
CA LEU A 79 3.90 14.49 1.21
C LEU A 79 4.99 13.42 1.14
N SER A 80 6.18 13.67 1.72
CA SER A 80 7.32 12.72 1.75
C SER A 80 7.68 12.14 0.38
N THR A 81 7.69 12.97 -0.67
CA THR A 81 7.98 12.55 -2.06
C THR A 81 9.34 11.85 -2.20
N TRP A 82 10.28 12.13 -1.30
CA TRP A 82 11.56 11.44 -1.21
C TRP A 82 11.41 9.91 -1.04
N MET A 83 10.32 9.44 -0.42
CA MET A 83 10.05 7.99 -0.27
C MET A 83 9.85 7.32 -1.63
N GLN A 84 9.12 7.98 -2.54
CA GLN A 84 8.96 7.48 -3.92
C GLN A 84 10.30 7.51 -4.65
N ASP A 85 11.05 8.61 -4.54
CA ASP A 85 12.36 8.74 -5.18
C ASP A 85 13.34 7.64 -4.72
N THR A 86 13.41 7.36 -3.42
CA THR A 86 14.25 6.29 -2.87
C THR A 86 13.75 4.91 -3.26
N ALA A 87 12.43 4.71 -3.29
CA ALA A 87 11.85 3.44 -3.70
C ALA A 87 12.17 3.12 -5.17
N PHE A 88 12.07 4.10 -6.07
CA PHE A 88 12.40 3.91 -7.48
C PHE A 88 13.92 3.83 -7.75
N LYS A 89 14.77 4.28 -6.82
CA LYS A 89 16.22 4.04 -6.85
C LYS A 89 16.63 2.68 -6.28
N GLY A 90 15.73 1.98 -5.63
CA GLY A 90 16.00 0.70 -4.99
C GLY A 90 16.55 0.80 -3.56
N ASP A 91 16.53 1.99 -2.96
CA ASP A 91 17.13 2.27 -1.65
C ASP A 91 16.10 2.28 -0.51
N ALA A 92 14.87 1.80 -0.75
CA ALA A 92 13.81 1.76 0.25
C ALA A 92 14.16 0.84 1.42
N LYS A 93 13.85 1.31 2.63
CA LYS A 93 14.14 0.60 3.87
C LYS A 93 12.88 -0.08 4.42
N TRP A 94 13.06 -1.13 5.20
CA TRP A 94 11.96 -1.93 5.76
C TRP A 94 11.02 -1.12 6.67
N TYR A 95 11.52 -0.06 7.31
CA TYR A 95 10.74 0.78 8.23
C TYR A 95 10.01 1.94 7.56
N ASP A 96 10.28 2.25 6.28
CA ASP A 96 9.66 3.37 5.57
C ASP A 96 8.15 3.22 5.48
N MET A 97 7.69 2.05 5.06
CA MET A 97 6.25 1.77 4.97
C MET A 97 5.55 1.81 6.34
N PRO A 98 6.00 1.11 7.41
CA PRO A 98 5.33 1.16 8.70
C PRO A 98 5.38 2.54 9.36
N ALA A 99 6.45 3.31 9.18
CA ALA A 99 6.52 4.68 9.70
C ALA A 99 5.47 5.59 9.05
N LYS A 100 5.40 5.58 7.72
CA LYS A 100 4.39 6.36 6.97
C LYS A 100 2.98 5.91 7.31
N TYR A 101 2.75 4.61 7.40
CA TYR A 101 1.45 4.04 7.79
C TYR A 101 0.99 4.58 9.15
N LEU A 102 1.85 4.49 10.17
CA LEU A 102 1.51 4.91 11.53
C LEU A 102 1.15 6.39 11.60
N LEU A 103 2.00 7.26 11.05
CA LEU A 103 1.77 8.70 11.08
C LEU A 103 0.50 9.07 10.31
N THR A 104 0.28 8.50 9.14
CA THR A 104 -0.89 8.82 8.30
C THR A 104 -2.19 8.36 8.95
N VAL A 105 -2.23 7.13 9.49
CA VAL A 105 -3.44 6.58 10.14
C VAL A 105 -3.80 7.37 11.38
N LEU A 106 -2.82 7.79 12.19
CA LEU A 106 -3.06 8.61 13.38
C LEU A 106 -3.55 10.02 13.00
N THR A 107 -2.95 10.65 12.01
CA THR A 107 -3.32 11.99 11.55
C THR A 107 -4.73 12.02 10.96
N LEU A 108 -5.00 11.16 9.97
CA LEU A 108 -6.31 11.10 9.33
C LEU A 108 -7.40 10.60 10.29
N GLY A 109 -7.05 9.69 11.19
CA GLY A 109 -7.95 9.17 12.23
C GLY A 109 -8.35 10.22 13.25
N ALA A 110 -7.46 11.15 13.60
CA ALA A 110 -7.75 12.27 14.51
C ALA A 110 -8.72 13.32 13.88
N GLY A 111 -9.02 13.20 12.58
CA GLY A 111 -9.97 14.07 11.89
C GLY A 111 -9.31 15.20 11.08
N PHE A 112 -7.99 15.17 10.96
CA PHE A 112 -7.32 16.09 10.04
C PHE A 112 -7.69 15.75 8.59
N GLN A 113 -8.05 16.78 7.84
CA GLN A 113 -8.26 16.65 6.40
C GLN A 113 -6.90 16.74 5.70
N GLY A 114 -6.55 15.70 4.98
CA GLY A 114 -5.30 15.61 4.23
C GLY A 114 -5.44 14.68 3.03
N GLY A 115 -4.41 14.64 2.18
CA GLY A 115 -4.36 13.72 1.04
C GLY A 115 -4.05 12.31 1.52
N GLU A 116 -4.97 11.38 1.37
CA GLU A 116 -4.74 9.96 1.65
C GLU A 116 -4.08 9.21 0.49
N VAL A 117 -4.09 9.77 -0.72
CA VAL A 117 -3.61 9.11 -1.94
C VAL A 117 -2.08 8.99 -1.96
N THR A 118 -1.37 10.10 -1.70
CA THR A 118 0.10 10.10 -1.69
C THR A 118 0.69 9.10 -0.69
N PRO A 119 0.25 9.03 0.58
CA PRO A 119 0.71 8.01 1.50
C PRO A 119 0.49 6.57 1.04
N MET A 120 -0.56 6.28 0.27
CA MET A 120 -0.77 4.95 -0.31
C MET A 120 0.30 4.63 -1.35
N PHE A 121 0.65 5.60 -2.18
CA PHE A 121 1.72 5.46 -3.16
C PHE A 121 3.07 5.27 -2.48
N ASP A 122 3.38 6.09 -1.46
CA ASP A 122 4.63 6.00 -0.70
C ASP A 122 4.80 4.63 -0.03
N MET A 123 3.76 4.17 0.68
CA MET A 123 3.77 2.86 1.33
C MET A 123 3.90 1.71 0.33
N GLY A 124 3.17 1.80 -0.78
CA GLY A 124 3.18 0.78 -1.82
C GLY A 124 4.54 0.69 -2.51
N ALA A 125 5.08 1.83 -2.95
CA ALA A 125 6.37 1.89 -3.62
C ALA A 125 7.52 1.43 -2.70
N SER A 126 7.56 1.93 -1.45
CA SER A 126 8.60 1.57 -0.48
C SER A 126 8.58 0.08 -0.14
N PHE A 127 7.40 -0.49 0.15
CA PHE A 127 7.30 -1.92 0.42
C PHE A 127 7.65 -2.76 -0.81
N GLY A 128 7.16 -2.38 -1.98
CA GLY A 128 7.45 -3.09 -3.23
C GLY A 128 8.94 -3.11 -3.53
N SER A 129 9.61 -1.95 -3.47
CA SER A 129 11.06 -1.82 -3.67
C SER A 129 11.85 -2.69 -2.69
N TRP A 130 11.59 -2.54 -1.40
CA TRP A 130 12.26 -3.33 -0.35
C TRP A 130 12.07 -4.84 -0.55
N PHE A 131 10.83 -5.28 -0.82
CA PHE A 131 10.50 -6.69 -1.02
C PHE A 131 11.17 -7.26 -2.28
N GLY A 132 11.13 -6.52 -3.40
CA GLY A 132 11.79 -6.89 -4.65
C GLY A 132 13.30 -7.04 -4.47
N GLY A 133 13.93 -6.08 -3.79
CA GLY A 133 15.37 -6.10 -3.50
C GLY A 133 15.81 -7.30 -2.67
N ILE A 134 15.07 -7.63 -1.59
CA ILE A 134 15.38 -8.83 -0.76
C ILE A 134 15.23 -10.12 -1.56
N CYS A 135 14.24 -10.20 -2.45
CA CYS A 135 14.02 -11.38 -3.28
C CYS A 135 15.02 -11.50 -4.44
N GLY A 136 15.87 -10.49 -4.66
CA GLY A 136 16.88 -10.46 -5.71
C GLY A 136 16.30 -10.15 -7.10
N PHE A 137 15.20 -9.39 -7.15
CA PHE A 137 14.57 -8.87 -8.36
C PHE A 137 14.71 -7.36 -8.44
N ASP A 138 14.36 -6.78 -9.59
CA ASP A 138 14.42 -5.34 -9.81
C ASP A 138 13.51 -4.57 -8.81
N PRO A 139 14.10 -3.78 -7.88
CA PRO A 139 13.34 -3.02 -6.90
C PRO A 139 12.42 -1.98 -7.54
N THR A 140 12.84 -1.38 -8.66
CA THR A 140 12.09 -0.34 -9.37
C THR A 140 10.80 -0.90 -9.94
N PHE A 141 10.86 -2.09 -10.52
CA PHE A 141 9.67 -2.78 -11.03
C PHE A 141 8.68 -3.10 -9.90
N PHE A 142 9.18 -3.66 -8.78
CA PHE A 142 8.32 -3.97 -7.64
C PHE A 142 7.79 -2.71 -6.93
N ALA A 143 8.52 -1.59 -6.95
CA ALA A 143 8.03 -0.29 -6.50
C ALA A 143 6.83 0.18 -7.32
N ALA A 144 6.90 0.08 -8.66
CA ALA A 144 5.80 0.43 -9.55
C ALA A 144 4.55 -0.45 -9.32
N ILE A 145 4.74 -1.76 -9.14
CA ILE A 145 3.66 -2.69 -8.78
C ILE A 145 3.05 -2.31 -7.42
N GLY A 146 3.89 -2.01 -6.42
CA GLY A 146 3.44 -1.61 -5.08
C GLY A 146 2.62 -0.32 -5.09
N PHE A 147 3.09 0.67 -5.84
CA PHE A 147 2.43 1.96 -6.03
C PHE A 147 0.96 1.80 -6.45
N VAL A 148 0.68 1.01 -7.48
CA VAL A 148 -0.69 0.82 -7.99
C VAL A 148 -1.53 -0.15 -7.14
N CYS A 149 -0.91 -1.19 -6.57
CA CYS A 149 -1.63 -2.23 -5.83
C CYS A 149 -2.19 -1.75 -4.49
N VAL A 150 -1.40 -0.99 -3.71
CA VAL A 150 -1.87 -0.45 -2.43
C VAL A 150 -2.99 0.56 -2.65
N PHE A 151 -2.87 1.40 -3.66
CA PHE A 151 -3.92 2.33 -4.07
C PHE A 151 -5.22 1.60 -4.45
N ALA A 152 -5.13 0.61 -5.36
CA ALA A 152 -6.28 -0.20 -5.78
C ALA A 152 -6.98 -0.89 -4.61
N ALA A 153 -6.20 -1.44 -3.68
CA ALA A 153 -6.69 -2.18 -2.53
C ALA A 153 -7.34 -1.28 -1.47
N ALA A 154 -6.76 -0.10 -1.21
CA ALA A 154 -7.23 0.82 -0.18
C ALA A 154 -8.49 1.60 -0.58
N ILE A 155 -8.59 2.01 -1.85
CA ILE A 155 -9.74 2.76 -2.39
C ILE A 155 -10.77 1.84 -3.04
N ASN A 156 -10.39 0.60 -3.36
CA ASN A 156 -11.23 -0.37 -4.05
C ASN A 156 -11.60 0.02 -5.49
N THR A 157 -10.63 0.56 -6.24
CA THR A 157 -10.78 1.05 -7.62
C THR A 157 -9.75 0.41 -8.57
N PRO A 158 -9.95 -0.86 -8.98
CA PRO A 158 -8.95 -1.59 -9.75
C PRO A 158 -8.71 -1.00 -11.15
N ILE A 159 -9.76 -0.59 -11.85
CA ILE A 159 -9.64 -0.05 -13.22
C ILE A 159 -8.81 1.24 -13.22
N THR A 160 -9.12 2.15 -12.29
CA THR A 160 -8.37 3.41 -12.14
C THR A 160 -6.90 3.16 -11.84
N ALA A 161 -6.60 2.19 -10.98
CA ALA A 161 -5.22 1.86 -10.62
C ALA A 161 -4.44 1.26 -11.80
N ILE A 162 -5.08 0.40 -12.62
CA ILE A 162 -4.45 -0.15 -13.83
C ILE A 162 -4.14 0.96 -14.83
N VAL A 163 -5.11 1.83 -15.11
CA VAL A 163 -4.91 2.95 -16.05
C VAL A 163 -3.82 3.89 -15.55
N LEU A 164 -3.84 4.24 -14.25
CA LEU A 164 -2.81 5.05 -13.62
C LEU A 164 -1.42 4.41 -13.77
N GLY A 165 -1.29 3.10 -13.54
CA GLY A 165 -0.03 2.39 -13.71
C GLY A 165 0.51 2.44 -15.14
N ILE A 166 -0.38 2.27 -16.13
CA ILE A 166 -0.02 2.37 -17.54
C ILE A 166 0.41 3.80 -17.91
N GLU A 167 -0.28 4.79 -17.40
CA GLU A 167 -0.03 6.20 -17.70
C GLU A 167 1.29 6.69 -17.08
N VAL A 168 1.57 6.29 -15.83
CA VAL A 168 2.77 6.73 -15.10
C VAL A 168 4.02 5.95 -15.50
N PHE A 169 3.91 4.62 -15.66
CA PHE A 169 5.06 3.73 -15.84
C PHE A 169 5.18 3.14 -17.26
N GLY A 170 4.22 3.43 -18.13
CA GLY A 170 4.21 2.97 -19.51
C GLY A 170 3.47 1.65 -19.72
N ALA A 171 3.07 1.42 -20.98
CA ALA A 171 2.24 0.29 -21.37
C ALA A 171 2.98 -1.08 -21.39
N SER A 172 4.31 -1.10 -21.40
CA SER A 172 5.10 -2.33 -21.42
C SER A 172 4.86 -3.23 -20.20
N ALA A 173 4.58 -2.63 -19.04
CA ALA A 173 4.29 -3.34 -17.78
C ALA A 173 2.77 -3.60 -17.56
N ALA A 174 1.89 -3.23 -18.52
CA ALA A 174 0.45 -3.34 -18.37
C ALA A 174 -0.06 -4.74 -17.97
N PRO A 175 0.42 -5.86 -18.52
CA PRO A 175 -0.04 -7.19 -18.11
C PRO A 175 0.24 -7.47 -16.63
N TYR A 176 1.37 -7.00 -16.12
CA TYR A 176 1.74 -7.14 -14.70
C TYR A 176 0.88 -6.27 -13.80
N PHE A 177 0.58 -5.03 -14.20
CA PHE A 177 -0.35 -4.17 -13.46
C PHE A 177 -1.73 -4.79 -13.38
N VAL A 178 -2.28 -5.30 -14.48
CA VAL A 178 -3.59 -5.96 -14.49
C VAL A 178 -3.61 -7.13 -13.52
N LEU A 179 -2.62 -8.03 -13.58
CA LEU A 179 -2.58 -9.22 -12.74
C LEU A 179 -2.40 -8.86 -11.26
N ALA A 180 -1.43 -8.00 -10.93
CA ALA A 180 -1.14 -7.62 -9.55
C ALA A 180 -2.29 -6.84 -8.90
N VAL A 181 -2.88 -5.89 -9.63
CA VAL A 181 -4.02 -5.10 -9.16
C VAL A 181 -5.24 -5.97 -8.92
N LEU A 182 -5.55 -6.92 -9.81
CA LEU A 182 -6.67 -7.83 -9.61
C LEU A 182 -6.49 -8.70 -8.38
N ILE A 183 -5.29 -9.22 -8.14
CA ILE A 183 -4.97 -10.02 -6.95
C ILE A 183 -5.13 -9.17 -5.69
N SER A 184 -4.50 -7.99 -5.64
CA SER A 184 -4.55 -7.09 -4.49
C SER A 184 -5.98 -6.63 -4.19
N PHE A 185 -6.78 -6.36 -5.23
CA PHE A 185 -8.18 -5.99 -5.13
C PHE A 185 -9.05 -7.11 -4.56
N ILE A 186 -8.81 -8.37 -4.96
CA ILE A 186 -9.53 -9.54 -4.41
C ILE A 186 -9.16 -9.74 -2.94
N VAL A 187 -7.88 -9.66 -2.61
CA VAL A 187 -7.35 -9.85 -1.24
C VAL A 187 -7.85 -8.77 -0.28
N SER A 188 -7.96 -7.51 -0.74
CA SER A 188 -8.47 -6.42 0.10
C SER A 188 -9.94 -6.61 0.51
N GLY A 189 -10.72 -7.35 -0.28
CA GLY A 189 -12.15 -7.58 -0.02
C GLY A 189 -12.97 -6.30 -0.14
N ASN A 190 -14.02 -6.18 0.68
CA ASN A 190 -14.94 -5.03 0.69
C ASN A 190 -14.49 -3.94 1.67
N THR A 191 -13.19 -3.71 1.81
CA THR A 191 -12.65 -2.63 2.63
C THR A 191 -12.34 -1.42 1.75
N THR A 192 -12.69 -0.24 2.25
CA THR A 192 -12.36 1.04 1.59
C THR A 192 -12.16 2.12 2.64
N ILE A 193 -11.38 3.13 2.30
CA ILE A 193 -11.19 4.34 3.12
C ILE A 193 -12.49 5.16 3.15
N TYR A 194 -13.29 5.09 2.08
CA TYR A 194 -14.50 5.90 1.92
C TYR A 194 -15.75 5.17 2.44
N PRO A 195 -16.32 5.56 3.61
CA PRO A 195 -17.49 4.88 4.18
C PRO A 195 -18.75 4.96 3.32
N SER A 196 -18.85 5.97 2.45
CA SER A 196 -20.01 6.20 1.56
C SER A 196 -19.96 5.38 0.28
N GLN A 197 -18.84 4.68 0.00
CA GLN A 197 -18.71 3.87 -1.21
C GLN A 197 -19.63 2.66 -1.15
N LYS A 198 -20.51 2.53 -2.16
CA LYS A 198 -21.41 1.39 -2.33
C LYS A 198 -20.72 0.33 -3.19
N PHE A 199 -20.71 -0.91 -2.71
CA PHE A 199 -20.20 -2.05 -3.47
C PHE A 199 -21.35 -2.68 -4.26
N LEU A 200 -21.15 -2.85 -5.57
CA LEU A 200 -22.11 -3.55 -6.45
C LEU A 200 -22.09 -5.07 -6.25
N THR A 201 -20.94 -5.60 -5.86
CA THR A 201 -20.74 -7.04 -5.63
C THR A 201 -19.98 -7.28 -4.33
N ASP A 202 -20.48 -8.23 -3.52
CA ASP A 202 -19.77 -8.68 -2.33
C ASP A 202 -18.60 -9.60 -2.72
N LYS A 203 -17.37 -9.17 -2.44
CA LYS A 203 -16.17 -9.99 -2.60
C LYS A 203 -16.05 -10.99 -1.45
N LYS A 204 -16.72 -12.12 -1.54
CA LYS A 204 -16.77 -13.14 -0.48
C LYS A 204 -15.62 -14.14 -0.53
N LEU A 205 -14.40 -13.78 -0.87
CA LEU A 205 -13.29 -14.74 -0.90
C LEU A 205 -12.79 -15.14 0.50
N PHE A 206 -12.94 -14.29 1.52
CA PHE A 206 -12.64 -14.63 2.92
C PHE A 206 -13.87 -14.31 3.75
N GLY A 207 -14.75 -15.32 3.87
CA GLY A 207 -16.05 -15.22 4.51
C GLY A 207 -16.02 -14.87 5.99
N PHE A 208 -15.95 -13.59 6.32
CA PHE A 208 -16.48 -13.11 7.58
C PHE A 208 -17.88 -12.53 7.32
N LYS A 209 -18.89 -13.39 7.50
CA LYS A 209 -20.29 -13.00 7.55
C LYS A 209 -20.44 -11.95 8.66
N LYS A 210 -20.70 -10.70 8.31
CA LYS A 210 -21.29 -9.77 9.25
C LYS A 210 -22.76 -10.12 9.37
N LYS A 211 -23.17 -10.61 10.55
CA LYS A 211 -24.54 -10.51 11.03
C LYS A 211 -24.94 -9.06 11.26
#